data_e87c8bb5d28db42a3ad84feabf705d42
#
_entry.id   e87c8bb5d28db42a3ad84feabf705d42
#
_cell.length_a   1.000
_cell.length_b   1.000
_cell.length_c   1.000
_cell.angle_alpha   90.00
_cell.angle_beta   90.00
_cell.angle_gamma   90.00
#
_symmetry.space_group_name_H-M   'P 1'
#
loop_
_entity.id
_entity.type
_entity.pdbx_description
1 polymer ?
#
loop_
_entity_poly.entity_id
_entity_poly.type
_entity_poly.pdbx_seq_one_letter_code
_entity_poly.pdbx_strand_id
1 'polypeptide(L)'
;LLGDSTDLVADFFRSQHHPSGGFCDREGKPDLYYSTFGIAGYVALQMPLPVESIQGYLRSQHHRIDELNLVDLSCLARCWAFLPKNLWPLDLQ
;
A
#
# COMPACT_ATOMS: atom_id res chain seq x y z
N LEU A 1 21.99 4.48 -17.41
CA LEU A 1 21.85 5.79 -16.84
C LEU A 1 20.94 5.73 -15.61
N LEU A 2 21.20 6.58 -14.62
CA LEU A 2 20.42 6.59 -13.38
C LEU A 2 18.94 6.90 -13.64
N GLY A 3 18.65 7.82 -14.57
CA GLY A 3 17.28 8.16 -14.93
C GLY A 3 16.51 6.96 -15.47
N ASP A 4 17.13 6.21 -16.37
CA ASP A 4 16.51 5.02 -16.96
C ASP A 4 16.27 3.94 -15.91
N SER A 5 17.21 3.75 -14.98
CA SER A 5 17.06 2.78 -13.88
C SER A 5 15.93 3.19 -12.96
N THR A 6 15.82 4.49 -12.64
CA THR A 6 14.74 5.00 -11.81
C THR A 6 13.37 4.79 -12.48
N ASP A 7 13.29 5.04 -13.78
CA ASP A 7 12.05 4.83 -14.53
C ASP A 7 11.63 3.36 -14.55
N LEU A 8 12.59 2.45 -14.70
CA LEU A 8 12.32 1.01 -14.66
C LEU A 8 11.77 0.59 -13.29
N VAL A 9 12.36 1.10 -12.22
CA VAL A 9 11.91 0.81 -10.85
C VAL A 9 10.52 1.40 -10.61
N ALA A 10 10.28 2.64 -11.07
CA ALA A 10 8.99 3.28 -10.96
C ALA A 10 7.91 2.48 -11.69
N ASP A 11 8.20 2.05 -12.92
CA ASP A 11 7.27 1.23 -13.69
C ASP A 11 6.98 -0.10 -13.01
N PHE A 12 7.99 -0.70 -12.38
CA PHE A 12 7.79 -1.92 -11.62
C PHE A 12 6.78 -1.71 -10.48
N PHE A 13 6.96 -0.66 -9.68
CA PHE A 13 6.03 -0.38 -8.59
C PHE A 13 4.61 -0.09 -9.09
N ARG A 14 4.48 0.67 -10.19
CA ARG A 14 3.17 0.92 -10.79
C ARG A 14 2.50 -0.37 -11.25
N SER A 15 3.28 -1.30 -11.81
CA SER A 15 2.75 -2.57 -12.30
C SER A 15 2.26 -3.48 -11.17
N GLN A 16 2.74 -3.28 -9.95
CA GLN A 16 2.33 -4.07 -8.79
C GLN A 16 1.06 -3.54 -8.14
N HIS A 17 0.62 -2.33 -8.50
CA HIS A 17 -0.57 -1.73 -7.92
C HIS A 17 -1.82 -2.38 -8.52
N HIS A 18 -2.63 -3.00 -7.65
CA HIS A 18 -3.86 -3.68 -8.05
C HIS A 18 -5.02 -2.69 -8.18
N PRO A 19 -6.00 -2.93 -9.06
CA PRO A 19 -7.19 -2.06 -9.17
C PRO A 19 -7.96 -1.86 -7.86
N SER A 20 -7.87 -2.81 -6.93
CA SER A 20 -8.51 -2.69 -5.61
C SER A 20 -7.83 -1.65 -4.71
N GLY A 21 -6.65 -1.19 -5.07
CA GLY A 21 -5.88 -0.22 -4.30
C GLY A 21 -4.70 -0.81 -3.52
N GLY A 22 -4.67 -2.11 -3.32
CA GLY A 22 -3.53 -2.79 -2.70
C GLY A 22 -2.42 -3.08 -3.71
N PHE A 23 -1.32 -3.65 -3.23
CA PHE A 23 -0.22 -4.07 -4.10
C PHE A 23 -0.17 -5.60 -4.15
N CYS A 24 0.16 -6.10 -5.34
CA CYS A 24 0.07 -7.52 -5.65
C CYS A 24 1.21 -8.33 -5.08
N ASP A 25 0.89 -9.54 -4.63
CA ASP A 25 1.87 -10.57 -4.35
C ASP A 25 2.32 -11.26 -5.65
N ARG A 26 3.08 -12.33 -5.53
CA ARG A 26 3.63 -13.06 -6.69
C ARG A 26 2.53 -13.70 -7.54
N GLU A 27 1.35 -13.93 -6.97
CA GLU A 27 0.22 -14.52 -7.67
C GLU A 27 -0.71 -13.48 -8.27
N GLY A 28 -0.38 -12.20 -8.13
CA GLY A 28 -1.19 -11.09 -8.65
C GLY A 28 -2.36 -10.73 -7.75
N LYS A 29 -2.37 -11.16 -6.50
CA LYS A 29 -3.44 -10.85 -5.55
C LYS A 29 -3.00 -9.71 -4.64
N PRO A 30 -3.91 -8.77 -4.30
CA PRO A 30 -3.56 -7.69 -3.36
C PRO A 30 -3.27 -8.27 -1.98
N ASP A 31 -2.21 -7.78 -1.35
CA ASP A 31 -1.69 -8.32 -0.11
C ASP A 31 -1.14 -7.20 0.77
N LEU A 32 -1.41 -7.27 2.08
CA LEU A 32 -0.97 -6.24 3.02
C LEU A 32 0.54 -6.15 3.15
N TYR A 33 1.23 -7.29 3.16
CA TYR A 33 2.69 -7.30 3.26
C TYR A 33 3.32 -6.62 2.05
N TYR A 34 2.91 -7.02 0.84
CA TYR A 34 3.41 -6.41 -0.39
C TYR A 34 2.96 -4.95 -0.52
N SER A 35 1.79 -4.60 0.01
CA SER A 35 1.32 -3.21 0.01
C SER A 35 2.21 -2.30 0.85
N THR A 36 2.75 -2.79 1.95
CA THR A 36 3.70 -2.03 2.75
C THR A 36 4.92 -1.64 1.91
N PHE A 37 5.49 -2.58 1.15
CA PHE A 37 6.63 -2.31 0.29
C PHE A 37 6.25 -1.43 -0.90
N GLY A 38 5.08 -1.66 -1.50
CA GLY A 38 4.63 -0.86 -2.64
C GLY A 38 4.45 0.61 -2.28
N ILE A 39 3.79 0.88 -1.17
CA ILE A 39 3.60 2.25 -0.68
C ILE A 39 4.95 2.88 -0.34
N ALA A 40 5.81 2.15 0.37
CA ALA A 40 7.13 2.64 0.73
C ALA A 40 7.96 2.96 -0.52
N GLY A 41 7.84 2.14 -1.56
CA GLY A 41 8.53 2.37 -2.84
C GLY A 41 8.06 3.66 -3.51
N TYR A 42 6.76 3.90 -3.56
CA TYR A 42 6.21 5.15 -4.10
C TYR A 42 6.75 6.36 -3.33
N VAL A 43 6.76 6.28 -2.01
CA VAL A 43 7.25 7.37 -1.16
C VAL A 43 8.74 7.60 -1.39
N ALA A 44 9.53 6.54 -1.42
CA ALA A 44 10.99 6.63 -1.62
C ALA A 44 11.35 7.23 -2.98
N LEU A 45 10.58 6.91 -4.02
CA LEU A 45 10.80 7.43 -5.37
C LEU A 45 10.12 8.78 -5.60
N GLN A 46 9.49 9.34 -4.57
CA GLN A 46 8.76 10.60 -4.64
C GLN A 46 7.67 10.60 -5.73
N MET A 47 7.06 9.44 -5.93
CA MET A 47 5.94 9.30 -6.86
C MET A 47 4.65 9.70 -6.17
N PRO A 48 3.71 10.36 -6.89
CA PRO A 48 2.40 10.67 -6.31
C PRO A 48 1.70 9.39 -5.86
N LEU A 49 1.33 9.35 -4.58
CA LEU A 49 0.68 8.17 -4.01
C LEU A 49 -0.81 8.16 -4.39
N PRO A 50 -1.35 7.06 -4.95
CA PRO A 50 -2.78 6.98 -5.26
C PRO A 50 -3.60 6.78 -3.97
N VAL A 51 -3.74 7.86 -3.21
CA VAL A 51 -4.21 7.85 -1.83
C VAL A 51 -5.62 7.29 -1.68
N GLU A 52 -6.54 7.71 -2.55
CA GLU A 52 -7.95 7.27 -2.47
C GLU A 52 -8.08 5.77 -2.72
N SER A 53 -7.35 5.28 -3.71
CA SER A 53 -7.34 3.86 -4.06
C SER A 53 -6.77 3.01 -2.92
N ILE A 54 -5.63 3.45 -2.38
CA ILE A 54 -4.99 2.77 -1.25
C ILE A 54 -5.90 2.80 -0.02
N GLN A 55 -6.49 3.94 0.29
CA GLN A 55 -7.43 4.07 1.40
C GLN A 55 -8.57 3.07 1.29
N GLY A 56 -9.15 2.92 0.10
CA GLY A 56 -10.24 1.97 -0.14
C GLY A 56 -9.83 0.54 0.19
N TYR A 57 -8.63 0.14 -0.26
CA TYR A 57 -8.11 -1.19 0.04
C TYR A 57 -7.88 -1.36 1.55
N LEU A 58 -7.24 -0.40 2.19
CA LEU A 58 -6.95 -0.48 3.62
C LEU A 58 -8.23 -0.52 4.46
N ARG A 59 -9.26 0.22 4.06
CA ARG A 59 -10.56 0.14 4.73
C ARG A 59 -11.18 -1.24 4.62
N SER A 60 -11.07 -1.88 3.47
CA SER A 60 -11.59 -3.24 3.30
C SER A 60 -10.88 -4.22 4.22
N GLN A 61 -9.58 -4.04 4.42
CA GLN A 61 -8.82 -4.87 5.36
C GLN A 61 -9.15 -4.54 6.81
N HIS A 62 -9.37 -3.27 7.12
CA HIS A 62 -9.74 -2.83 8.46
C HIS A 62 -11.08 -3.41 8.90
N HIS A 63 -12.03 -3.54 7.98
CA HIS A 63 -13.33 -4.19 8.27
C HIS A 63 -13.16 -5.66 8.63
N ARG A 64 -12.06 -6.28 8.24
CA ARG A 64 -11.76 -7.68 8.51
C ARG A 64 -10.71 -7.85 9.59
N ILE A 65 -10.53 -6.83 10.42
CA ILE A 65 -9.42 -6.76 11.38
C ILE A 65 -9.36 -7.97 12.31
N ASP A 66 -10.51 -8.53 12.67
CA ASP A 66 -10.58 -9.70 13.56
C ASP A 66 -10.09 -11.00 12.89
N GLU A 67 -9.99 -11.00 11.56
CA GLU A 67 -9.53 -12.16 10.79
C GLU A 67 -8.03 -12.09 10.49
N LEU A 68 -7.39 -10.96 10.77
CA LEU A 68 -5.99 -10.75 10.41
C LEU A 68 -5.06 -11.32 11.49
N ASN A 69 -3.95 -11.92 11.04
CA ASN A 69 -2.91 -12.37 11.97
C ASN A 69 -2.03 -11.18 12.39
N LEU A 70 -1.08 -11.42 13.29
CA LEU A 70 -0.24 -10.37 13.83
C LEU A 70 0.60 -9.67 12.76
N VAL A 71 1.11 -10.42 11.78
CA VAL A 71 1.91 -9.85 10.68
C VAL A 71 1.03 -8.92 9.84
N ASP A 72 -0.17 -9.36 9.49
CA ASP A 72 -1.09 -8.54 8.70
C ASP A 72 -1.53 -7.29 9.46
N LEU A 73 -1.78 -7.40 10.76
CA LEU A 73 -2.12 -6.25 11.60
C LEU A 73 -0.99 -5.22 11.62
N SER A 74 0.26 -5.70 11.75
CA SER A 74 1.45 -4.84 11.69
C SER A 74 1.56 -4.12 10.34
N CYS A 75 1.34 -4.85 9.26
CA CYS A 75 1.39 -4.28 7.91
C CYS A 75 0.27 -3.26 7.70
N LEU A 76 -0.93 -3.56 8.16
CA LEU A 76 -2.05 -2.63 8.06
C LEU A 76 -1.76 -1.33 8.80
N ALA A 77 -1.21 -1.41 10.02
CA ALA A 77 -0.83 -0.24 10.79
C ALA A 77 0.23 0.60 10.06
N ARG A 78 1.24 -0.05 9.48
CA ARG A 78 2.27 0.64 8.70
C ARG A 78 1.71 1.33 7.48
N CYS A 79 0.79 0.67 6.79
CA CYS A 79 0.16 1.24 5.60
C CYS A 79 -0.64 2.50 5.97
N TRP A 80 -1.43 2.45 7.03
CA TRP A 80 -2.16 3.63 7.50
C TRP A 80 -1.19 4.77 7.87
N ALA A 81 -0.05 4.45 8.46
CA ALA A 81 0.93 5.46 8.85
C ALA A 81 1.51 6.24 7.67
N PHE A 82 1.51 5.67 6.47
CA PHE A 82 1.95 6.37 5.26
C PHE A 82 0.92 7.38 4.76
N LEU A 83 -0.34 7.26 5.18
CA LEU A 83 -1.41 8.15 4.73
C LEU A 83 -1.61 9.29 5.73
N PRO A 84 -2.13 10.45 5.27
CA PRO A 84 -2.50 11.52 6.18
C PRO A 84 -3.48 11.05 7.24
N LYS A 85 -3.32 11.53 8.47
CA LYS A 85 -4.12 11.09 9.62
C LYS A 85 -5.62 11.28 9.41
N ASN A 86 -6.02 12.32 8.69
CA ASN A 86 -7.43 12.58 8.43
C ASN A 86 -8.09 11.53 7.52
N LEU A 87 -7.29 10.66 6.89
CA LEU A 87 -7.79 9.57 6.07
C LEU A 87 -7.87 8.24 6.84
N TRP A 88 -7.39 8.22 8.06
CA TRP A 88 -7.42 7.03 8.90
C TRP A 88 -8.86 6.72 9.36
N PRO A 89 -9.15 5.43 9.67
CA PRO A 89 -10.43 5.12 10.34
C PRO A 89 -10.60 5.94 11.61
N LEU A 90 -11.86 6.30 11.92
CA LEU A 90 -12.15 7.17 13.06
C LEU A 90 -11.64 6.59 14.38
N ASP A 91 -11.68 5.27 14.53
CA ASP A 91 -11.21 4.60 15.75
C ASP A 91 -9.69 4.67 15.93
N LEU A 92 -8.95 5.08 14.88
CA LEU A 92 -7.50 5.26 14.96
C LEU A 92 -7.07 6.72 15.06
N GLN A 93 -7.99 7.65 14.92
CA GLN A 93 -7.66 9.08 14.99
C GLN A 93 -7.57 9.63 16.40
#